data_c76c8f3236ba9a3782d72f276be3746b
#
_entry.id   c76c8f3236ba9a3782d72f276be3746b
#
_cell.length_a   1.000
_cell.length_b   1.000
_cell.length_c   1.000
_cell.angle_alpha   90.00
_cell.angle_beta   90.00
_cell.angle_gamma   90.00
#
_symmetry.space_group_name_H-M   'P 1'
#
loop_
_entity.id
_entity.type
_entity.pdbx_description
1 polymer ?
#
loop_
_entity_poly.entity_id
_entity_poly.type
_entity_poly.pdbx_seq_one_letter_code
_entity_poly.pdbx_strand_id
1 'polypeptide(L)'
;MHELNFEILSDALISFSFRHLGIISFQDAAQYICNLPYKRNVFKNNVLCVFEDGGGTCSTKHALLKTLAIENNVNELQLIVGIFRMNPFNTPQISSCLEYYRLSYIPEAHCYLKYNHEILDFTGVSFLEKKFIVDLLDEFE
;
A
#
# COMPACT_ATOMS: atom_id res chain seq x y z
N MET A 1 9.45 -5.16 -11.64
CA MET A 1 10.34 -5.34 -10.46
C MET A 1 10.83 -3.96 -10.03
N HIS A 2 10.83 -3.67 -8.76
CA HIS A 2 11.35 -2.41 -8.22
C HIS A 2 12.78 -2.61 -7.66
N GLU A 3 13.51 -1.52 -7.52
CA GLU A 3 14.92 -1.58 -7.07
C GLU A 3 15.07 -1.93 -5.58
N LEU A 4 14.08 -1.60 -4.76
CA LEU A 4 14.17 -1.82 -3.32
C LEU A 4 14.11 -3.32 -2.98
N ASN A 5 15.19 -3.82 -2.42
CA ASN A 5 15.22 -5.13 -1.79
C ASN A 5 16.25 -5.15 -0.68
N PHE A 6 16.00 -5.91 0.37
CA PHE A 6 16.93 -6.15 1.47
C PHE A 6 16.59 -7.46 2.18
N GLU A 7 17.57 -8.04 2.88
CA GLU A 7 17.32 -9.18 3.75
C GLU A 7 16.64 -8.73 5.05
N ILE A 8 15.70 -9.54 5.52
CA ILE A 8 15.01 -9.32 6.80
C ILE A 8 15.84 -9.95 7.90
N LEU A 9 16.66 -9.16 8.59
CA LEU A 9 17.60 -9.59 9.60
C LEU A 9 17.22 -9.22 11.02
N SER A 10 16.38 -8.21 11.19
CA SER A 10 15.96 -7.72 12.51
C SER A 10 15.19 -8.77 13.30
N ASP A 11 15.35 -8.76 14.61
CA ASP A 11 14.56 -9.58 15.55
C ASP A 11 13.32 -8.85 16.08
N ALA A 12 13.05 -7.65 15.57
CA ALA A 12 11.85 -6.90 15.92
C ALA A 12 10.58 -7.59 15.41
N LEU A 13 9.44 -7.19 15.94
CA LEU A 13 8.17 -7.91 15.85
C LEU A 13 7.73 -8.24 14.41
N ILE A 14 7.77 -7.27 13.50
CA ILE A 14 7.30 -7.48 12.13
C ILE A 14 8.27 -8.36 11.35
N SER A 15 9.56 -8.09 11.48
CA SER A 15 10.62 -8.92 10.88
C SER A 15 10.54 -10.36 11.34
N PHE A 16 10.36 -10.56 12.64
CA PHE A 16 10.16 -11.90 13.21
C PHE A 16 8.94 -12.60 12.61
N SER A 17 7.83 -11.88 12.48
CA SER A 17 6.58 -12.42 11.92
C SER A 17 6.76 -12.88 10.48
N PHE A 18 7.45 -12.11 9.64
CA PHE A 18 7.76 -12.52 8.27
C PHE A 18 8.69 -13.73 8.21
N ARG A 19 9.78 -13.71 9.01
CA ARG A 19 10.71 -14.86 9.05
C ARG A 19 10.04 -16.13 9.53
N HIS A 20 9.10 -16.03 10.45
CA HIS A 20 8.31 -17.18 10.92
C HIS A 20 7.47 -17.82 9.80
N LEU A 21 7.08 -17.02 8.79
CA LEU A 21 6.41 -17.49 7.58
C LEU A 21 7.40 -18.00 6.51
N GLY A 22 8.70 -18.00 6.78
CA GLY A 22 9.73 -18.37 5.82
C GLY A 22 10.08 -17.27 4.83
N ILE A 23 9.65 -16.02 5.07
CA ILE A 23 9.90 -14.85 4.22
C ILE A 23 11.11 -14.10 4.76
N ILE A 24 12.17 -14.01 3.96
CA ILE A 24 13.47 -13.49 4.39
C ILE A 24 13.94 -12.26 3.59
N SER A 25 13.17 -11.83 2.59
CA SER A 25 13.49 -10.63 1.79
C SER A 25 12.31 -9.67 1.73
N PHE A 26 12.61 -8.38 1.55
CA PHE A 26 11.57 -7.36 1.39
C PHE A 26 10.70 -7.60 0.15
N GLN A 27 11.30 -8.00 -0.97
CA GLN A 27 10.54 -8.29 -2.20
C GLN A 27 9.53 -9.40 -1.99
N ASP A 28 9.91 -10.47 -1.31
CA ASP A 28 9.00 -11.57 -1.00
C ASP A 28 7.91 -11.14 0.00
N ALA A 29 8.27 -10.32 0.99
CA ALA A 29 7.31 -9.75 1.93
C ALA A 29 6.29 -8.86 1.21
N ALA A 30 6.75 -7.98 0.33
CA ALA A 30 5.88 -7.11 -0.46
C ALA A 30 4.94 -7.91 -1.37
N GLN A 31 5.46 -8.96 -2.01
CA GLN A 31 4.64 -9.84 -2.85
C GLN A 31 3.60 -10.59 -2.03
N TYR A 32 3.97 -11.10 -0.86
CA TYR A 32 3.05 -11.76 0.07
C TYR A 32 1.91 -10.82 0.47
N ILE A 33 2.23 -9.59 0.88
CA ILE A 33 1.23 -8.60 1.28
C ILE A 33 0.35 -8.18 0.09
N CYS A 34 0.94 -7.99 -1.09
CA CYS A 34 0.21 -7.67 -2.31
C CYS A 34 -0.87 -8.72 -2.63
N ASN A 35 -0.54 -9.99 -2.43
CA ASN A 35 -1.44 -11.11 -2.74
C ASN A 35 -2.55 -11.32 -1.71
N LEU A 36 -2.47 -10.72 -0.52
CA LEU A 36 -3.54 -10.80 0.46
C LEU A 36 -4.77 -10.01 0.00
N PRO A 37 -5.99 -10.48 0.33
CA PRO A 37 -7.21 -9.79 -0.09
C PRO A 37 -7.29 -8.37 0.47
N TYR A 38 -7.92 -7.48 -0.31
CA TYR A 38 -8.27 -6.15 0.15
C TYR A 38 -9.47 -6.25 1.09
N LYS A 39 -9.29 -5.80 2.33
CA LYS A 39 -10.36 -5.77 3.34
C LYS A 39 -10.06 -4.75 4.43
N ARG A 40 -11.11 -4.25 5.05
CA ARG A 40 -10.98 -3.37 6.21
C ARG A 40 -10.54 -4.18 7.43
N ASN A 41 -9.63 -3.60 8.22
CA ASN A 41 -9.11 -4.23 9.42
C ASN A 41 -9.95 -3.86 10.64
N VAL A 42 -10.11 -4.81 11.57
CA VAL A 42 -10.84 -4.62 12.83
C VAL A 42 -10.12 -3.61 13.71
N PHE A 43 -8.80 -3.79 13.90
CA PHE A 43 -7.95 -2.91 14.71
C PHE A 43 -6.87 -2.28 13.83
N LYS A 44 -7.26 -1.33 12.98
CA LYS A 44 -6.38 -0.69 11.99
C LYS A 44 -5.15 0.03 12.57
N ASN A 45 -5.18 0.39 13.85
CA ASN A 45 -4.06 1.03 14.55
C ASN A 45 -3.01 0.03 15.04
N ASN A 46 -3.31 -1.26 15.00
CA ASN A 46 -2.35 -2.31 15.29
C ASN A 46 -1.62 -2.71 14.00
N VAL A 47 -0.31 -2.53 13.95
CA VAL A 47 0.51 -2.85 12.77
C VAL A 47 0.43 -4.33 12.37
N LEU A 48 0.12 -5.24 13.30
CA LEU A 48 -0.08 -6.66 13.04
C LEU A 48 -1.45 -7.00 12.44
N CYS A 49 -2.35 -6.04 12.31
CA CYS A 49 -3.74 -6.30 11.88
C CYS A 49 -3.83 -7.02 10.53
N VAL A 50 -2.90 -6.77 9.62
CA VAL A 50 -2.88 -7.44 8.30
C VAL A 50 -2.63 -8.94 8.46
N PHE A 51 -1.74 -9.34 9.35
CA PHE A 51 -1.51 -10.75 9.65
C PHE A 51 -2.72 -11.38 10.36
N GLU A 52 -3.25 -10.70 11.36
CA GLU A 52 -4.36 -11.19 12.18
C GLU A 52 -5.64 -11.38 11.36
N ASP A 53 -5.92 -10.45 10.45
CA ASP A 53 -7.13 -10.46 9.63
C ASP A 53 -6.96 -11.20 8.29
N GLY A 54 -5.74 -11.53 7.91
CA GLY A 54 -5.41 -12.18 6.64
C GLY A 54 -5.67 -11.28 5.43
N GLY A 55 -5.51 -9.98 5.59
CA GLY A 55 -5.73 -8.98 4.54
C GLY A 55 -5.67 -7.57 5.08
N GLY A 56 -5.83 -6.58 4.21
CA GLY A 56 -5.76 -5.19 4.61
C GLY A 56 -6.13 -4.22 3.51
N THR A 57 -6.14 -2.94 3.87
CA THR A 57 -6.35 -1.81 2.96
C THR A 57 -5.01 -1.31 2.40
N CYS A 58 -5.04 -0.33 1.52
CA CYS A 58 -3.82 0.33 1.06
C CYS A 58 -3.01 0.90 2.23
N SER A 59 -3.65 1.51 3.21
CA SER A 59 -2.96 2.09 4.36
C SER A 59 -2.35 1.05 5.30
N THR A 60 -3.08 0.01 5.66
CA THR A 60 -2.58 -1.01 6.61
C THR A 60 -1.50 -1.89 6.00
N LYS A 61 -1.63 -2.28 4.73
CA LYS A 61 -0.62 -3.05 4.00
C LYS A 61 0.70 -2.28 3.89
N HIS A 62 0.63 -1.01 3.48
CA HIS A 62 1.85 -0.20 3.29
C HIS A 62 2.48 0.23 4.62
N ALA A 63 1.67 0.48 5.66
CA ALA A 63 2.20 0.75 7.00
C ALA A 63 2.99 -0.45 7.56
N LEU A 64 2.51 -1.66 7.33
CA LEU A 64 3.23 -2.88 7.71
C LEU A 64 4.59 -2.97 7.01
N LEU A 65 4.63 -2.76 5.70
CA LEU A 65 5.88 -2.80 4.93
C LEU A 65 6.83 -1.65 5.29
N LYS A 66 6.31 -0.46 5.60
CA LYS A 66 7.12 0.65 6.12
C LYS A 66 7.75 0.28 7.46
N THR A 67 7.01 -0.33 8.36
CA THR A 67 7.52 -0.77 9.67
C THR A 67 8.61 -1.83 9.49
N LEU A 68 8.42 -2.79 8.57
CA LEU A 68 9.44 -3.78 8.24
C LEU A 68 10.75 -3.10 7.79
N ALA A 69 10.65 -2.08 6.94
CA ALA A 69 11.81 -1.32 6.46
C ALA A 69 12.53 -0.60 7.62
N ILE A 70 11.78 0.06 8.50
CA ILE A 70 12.34 0.73 9.68
C ILE A 70 13.09 -0.27 10.58
N GLU A 71 12.49 -1.41 10.86
CA GLU A 71 13.11 -2.45 11.68
C GLU A 71 14.45 -2.95 11.10
N ASN A 72 14.63 -2.85 9.78
CA ASN A 72 15.84 -3.27 9.08
C ASN A 72 16.73 -2.10 8.64
N ASN A 73 16.55 -0.93 9.27
CA ASN A 73 17.34 0.28 9.07
C ASN A 73 17.26 0.87 7.64
N VAL A 74 16.18 0.59 6.93
CA VAL A 74 15.88 1.18 5.61
C VAL A 74 14.91 2.34 5.83
N ASN A 75 15.45 3.52 6.17
CA ASN A 75 14.65 4.68 6.56
C ASN A 75 14.22 5.55 5.36
N GLU A 76 14.80 5.32 4.20
CA GLU A 76 14.52 6.09 2.97
C GLU A 76 13.19 5.71 2.31
N LEU A 77 12.60 4.58 2.70
CA LEU A 77 11.28 4.19 2.22
C LEU A 77 10.23 5.09 2.87
N GLN A 78 9.48 5.82 2.06
CA GLN A 78 8.46 6.76 2.52
C GLN A 78 7.07 6.13 2.44
N LEU A 79 6.24 6.37 3.45
CA LEU A 79 4.81 6.05 3.41
C LEU A 79 4.05 7.31 3.00
N ILE A 80 3.35 7.25 1.88
CA ILE A 80 2.72 8.42 1.26
C ILE A 80 1.20 8.26 1.26
N VAL A 81 0.51 9.36 1.53
CA VAL A 81 -0.92 9.51 1.23
C VAL A 81 -1.03 10.45 0.03
N GLY A 82 -1.48 9.93 -1.09
CA GLY A 82 -1.76 10.71 -2.29
C GLY A 82 -3.24 11.06 -2.39
N ILE A 83 -3.55 12.29 -2.74
CA ILE A 83 -4.91 12.72 -3.08
C ILE A 83 -5.00 12.77 -4.60
N PHE A 84 -5.92 12.04 -5.18
CA PHE A 84 -6.10 11.97 -6.63
C PHE A 84 -7.55 12.19 -7.05
N ARG A 85 -7.74 12.56 -8.33
CA ARG A 85 -9.07 12.64 -8.94
C ARG A 85 -9.54 11.25 -9.30
N MET A 86 -10.48 10.70 -8.53
CA MET A 86 -11.12 9.45 -8.87
C MET A 86 -12.17 9.70 -9.95
N ASN A 87 -11.98 9.10 -11.12
CA ASN A 87 -12.78 9.35 -12.32
C ASN A 87 -13.14 8.04 -13.03
N PRO A 88 -13.95 8.05 -14.10
CA PRO A 88 -14.34 6.82 -14.81
C PRO A 88 -13.19 6.05 -15.43
N PHE A 89 -12.06 6.72 -15.74
CA PHE A 89 -10.89 6.10 -16.33
C PHE A 89 -10.11 5.25 -15.31
N ASN A 90 -9.80 5.81 -14.14
CA ASN A 90 -9.05 5.11 -13.10
C ASN A 90 -9.94 4.27 -12.17
N THR A 91 -11.23 4.58 -12.10
CA THR A 91 -12.19 3.88 -11.24
C THR A 91 -13.54 3.74 -11.96
N PRO A 92 -13.66 2.81 -12.92
CA PRO A 92 -14.89 2.66 -13.73
C PRO A 92 -16.16 2.43 -12.92
N GLN A 93 -16.05 1.85 -11.72
CA GLN A 93 -17.18 1.52 -10.85
C GLN A 93 -17.99 2.73 -10.39
N ILE A 94 -17.42 3.93 -10.42
CA ILE A 94 -18.11 5.16 -10.00
C ILE A 94 -18.74 5.93 -11.15
N SER A 95 -18.66 5.44 -12.39
CA SER A 95 -19.13 6.17 -13.59
C SER A 95 -20.59 6.60 -13.48
N SER A 96 -21.50 5.69 -13.11
CA SER A 96 -22.92 6.00 -12.97
C SER A 96 -23.21 7.00 -11.84
N CYS A 97 -22.44 6.92 -10.75
CA CYS A 97 -22.53 7.86 -9.63
C CYS A 97 -22.12 9.27 -10.07
N LEU A 98 -21.00 9.39 -10.79
CA LEU A 98 -20.52 10.66 -11.31
C LEU A 98 -21.53 11.27 -12.30
N GLU A 99 -22.09 10.48 -13.21
CA GLU A 99 -23.15 10.93 -14.12
C GLU A 99 -24.37 11.46 -13.37
N TYR A 100 -24.85 10.70 -12.40
CA TYR A 100 -26.03 11.06 -11.61
C TYR A 100 -25.84 12.43 -10.92
N TYR A 101 -24.66 12.68 -10.30
CA TYR A 101 -24.37 13.93 -9.60
C TYR A 101 -23.74 14.99 -10.50
N ARG A 102 -23.57 14.74 -11.79
CA ARG A 102 -22.93 15.65 -12.77
C ARG A 102 -21.54 16.09 -12.34
N LEU A 103 -20.74 15.15 -11.84
CA LEU A 103 -19.37 15.37 -11.42
C LEU A 103 -18.38 14.77 -12.43
N SER A 104 -17.24 15.42 -12.64
CA SER A 104 -16.16 14.89 -13.46
C SER A 104 -15.24 13.95 -12.68
N TYR A 105 -15.12 14.16 -11.37
CA TYR A 105 -14.32 13.34 -10.47
C TYR A 105 -14.73 13.50 -9.02
N ILE A 106 -14.23 12.63 -8.15
CA ILE A 106 -14.30 12.75 -6.70
C ILE A 106 -12.86 12.69 -6.16
N PRO A 107 -12.43 13.63 -5.29
CA PRO A 107 -11.13 13.50 -4.63
C PRO A 107 -11.10 12.26 -3.73
N GLU A 108 -10.04 11.47 -3.83
CA GLU A 108 -9.87 10.27 -3.02
C GLU A 108 -8.44 10.17 -2.51
N ALA A 109 -8.27 9.63 -1.31
CA ALA A 109 -6.98 9.36 -0.72
C ALA A 109 -6.54 7.92 -1.01
N HIS A 110 -5.28 7.75 -1.40
CA HIS A 110 -4.67 6.45 -1.61
C HIS A 110 -3.30 6.40 -0.95
N CYS A 111 -3.03 5.33 -0.21
CA CYS A 111 -1.77 5.09 0.47
C CYS A 111 -0.86 4.20 -0.38
N TYR A 112 0.40 4.56 -0.46
CA TYR A 112 1.43 3.79 -1.16
C TYR A 112 2.82 4.10 -0.58
N LEU A 113 3.83 3.39 -1.04
CA LEU A 113 5.21 3.63 -0.67
C LEU A 113 5.93 4.40 -1.77
N LYS A 114 7.00 5.11 -1.39
CA LYS A 114 7.88 5.80 -2.33
C LYS A 114 9.33 5.56 -1.94
N TYR A 115 10.15 5.18 -2.90
CA TYR A 115 11.57 4.94 -2.73
C TYR A 115 12.33 5.46 -3.94
N ASN A 116 13.32 6.33 -3.72
CA ASN A 116 14.08 6.98 -4.81
C ASN A 116 13.18 7.59 -5.89
N HIS A 117 12.12 8.30 -5.49
CA HIS A 117 11.10 8.91 -6.34
C HIS A 117 10.20 7.92 -7.10
N GLU A 118 10.42 6.62 -6.97
CA GLU A 118 9.57 5.58 -7.54
C GLU A 118 8.39 5.27 -6.61
N ILE A 119 7.18 5.24 -7.18
CA ILE A 119 5.98 4.81 -6.47
C ILE A 119 5.91 3.29 -6.46
N LEU A 120 5.80 2.72 -5.26
CA LEU A 120 5.66 1.30 -5.02
C LEU A 120 4.27 1.06 -4.39
N ASP A 121 3.40 0.37 -5.12
CA ASP A 121 2.04 0.11 -4.69
C ASP A 121 1.79 -1.40 -4.58
N PHE A 122 1.61 -1.86 -3.35
CA PHE A 122 1.36 -3.26 -3.01
C PHE A 122 -0.06 -3.50 -2.50
N THR A 123 -0.99 -2.63 -2.89
CA THR A 123 -2.40 -2.78 -2.51
C THR A 123 -3.01 -4.08 -3.04
N GLY A 124 -2.60 -4.50 -4.24
CA GLY A 124 -3.07 -5.73 -4.86
C GLY A 124 -4.44 -5.61 -5.52
N VAL A 125 -4.93 -4.39 -5.74
CA VAL A 125 -6.19 -4.12 -6.43
C VAL A 125 -5.87 -3.66 -7.84
N SER A 126 -6.11 -4.52 -8.83
CA SER A 126 -5.65 -4.32 -10.21
C SER A 126 -6.18 -3.06 -10.89
N PHE A 127 -7.39 -2.62 -10.57
CA PHE A 127 -7.94 -1.40 -11.15
C PHE A 127 -7.27 -0.11 -10.66
N LEU A 128 -6.56 -0.16 -9.53
CA LEU A 128 -5.78 0.98 -9.01
C LEU A 128 -4.34 1.02 -9.53
N GLU A 129 -3.81 -0.06 -10.11
CA GLU A 129 -2.41 -0.24 -10.49
C GLU A 129 -1.77 0.98 -11.18
N LYS A 130 -1.30 1.96 -10.39
CA LYS A 130 -0.66 3.21 -10.81
C LYS A 130 -1.47 4.11 -11.75
N LYS A 131 -2.74 3.79 -12.06
CA LYS A 131 -3.61 4.62 -12.91
C LYS A 131 -3.92 5.98 -12.26
N PHE A 132 -3.88 6.05 -10.93
CA PHE A 132 -4.13 7.28 -10.19
C PHE A 132 -3.00 8.32 -10.36
N ILE A 133 -1.80 7.93 -10.77
CA ILE A 133 -0.61 8.79 -10.79
C ILE A 133 -0.83 10.03 -11.67
N VAL A 134 -1.43 9.87 -12.85
CA VAL A 134 -1.70 10.98 -13.77
C VAL A 134 -2.76 11.96 -13.23
N ASP A 135 -3.53 11.54 -12.24
CA ASP A 135 -4.61 12.29 -11.62
C ASP A 135 -4.28 12.79 -10.21
N LEU A 136 -3.03 12.67 -9.78
CA LEU A 136 -2.58 13.16 -8.47
C LEU A 136 -2.78 14.67 -8.36
N LEU A 137 -3.36 15.08 -7.23
CA LEU A 137 -3.55 16.47 -6.84
C LEU A 137 -2.49 16.90 -5.81
N ASP A 138 -2.15 16.02 -4.86
CA ASP A 138 -1.21 16.30 -3.78
C ASP A 138 -0.68 14.99 -3.17
N GLU A 139 0.46 15.09 -2.46
CA GLU A 139 1.08 13.99 -1.73
C GLU A 139 1.52 14.45 -0.35
N PHE A 140 1.36 13.58 0.67
CA PHE A 140 1.78 13.81 2.05
C PHE A 140 2.54 12.58 2.58
N GLU A 141 3.63 12.82 3.29
CA GLU A 141 4.37 11.77 4.00
C GLU A 141 3.85 11.58 5.44
#